data_b4327960357d4f797d684aeaacf56e84
#
_entry.id   b4327960357d4f797d684aeaacf56e84
#
_cell.length_a   1.000
_cell.length_b   1.000
_cell.length_c   1.000
_cell.angle_alpha   90.00
_cell.angle_beta   90.00
_cell.angle_gamma   90.00
#
_symmetry.space_group_name_H-M   'P 1'
#
loop_
_entity.id
_entity.type
_entity.pdbx_description
1 polymer ?
#
loop_
_entity_poly.entity_id
_entity_poly.type
_entity_poly.pdbx_seq_one_letter_code
_entity_poly.pdbx_strand_id
1 'polypeptide(L)'
;RRASEKGVKAIFCAAGGYSDTDEAGLIAEKRLVALASELDLVLAGPNGQGIVSPHANLCAQIVAPYAPKGRIAVVSQSGNFVSSFLNYANQTGIGISRSVSAGNAAATEIIDFLEWFSTDPATDVALCYLEGLEKGRDFFERIKTITKKLPIVLVKGGTTMGGQRAAASHTGSLASDSKIFEGMARQAGITRAPNIESAFEIAATFATQPLPSGPRVLVLT
;
A
#
# COMPACT_ATOMS: atom_id res chain seq x y z
N ARG A 1 -7.09 -18.64 16.84
CA ARG A 1 -7.03 -20.11 17.01
C ARG A 1 -8.15 -20.81 16.25
N ARG A 2 -9.44 -20.58 16.56
CA ARG A 2 -10.56 -21.26 15.88
C ARG A 2 -10.52 -21.18 14.35
N ALA A 3 -10.05 -20.07 13.78
CA ALA A 3 -9.92 -19.91 12.32
C ALA A 3 -8.83 -20.85 11.76
N SER A 4 -7.67 -20.94 12.42
CA SER A 4 -6.59 -21.85 12.05
C SER A 4 -7.02 -23.32 12.11
N GLU A 5 -7.77 -23.72 13.15
CA GLU A 5 -8.34 -25.07 13.29
C GLU A 5 -9.29 -25.44 12.13
N LYS A 6 -9.87 -24.44 11.47
CA LYS A 6 -10.73 -24.58 10.26
C LYS A 6 -9.96 -24.50 8.94
N GLY A 7 -8.63 -24.47 8.99
CA GLY A 7 -7.78 -24.41 7.80
C GLY A 7 -7.63 -23.03 7.18
N VAL A 8 -8.08 -21.95 7.84
CA VAL A 8 -7.85 -20.57 7.39
C VAL A 8 -6.35 -20.28 7.40
N LYS A 9 -5.83 -19.70 6.33
CA LYS A 9 -4.40 -19.38 6.16
C LYS A 9 -4.10 -17.88 6.22
N ALA A 10 -5.12 -17.03 6.03
CA ALA A 10 -4.96 -15.59 6.05
C ALA A 10 -6.12 -14.91 6.76
N ILE A 11 -5.83 -13.85 7.48
CA ILE A 11 -6.83 -13.04 8.20
C ILE A 11 -6.59 -11.57 7.85
N PHE A 12 -7.68 -10.88 7.51
CA PHE A 12 -7.70 -9.43 7.45
C PHE A 12 -8.38 -8.91 8.71
N CYS A 13 -7.66 -8.09 9.50
CA CYS A 13 -8.18 -7.47 10.72
C CYS A 13 -8.55 -6.01 10.44
N ALA A 14 -9.87 -5.73 10.35
CA ALA A 14 -10.37 -4.38 10.14
C ALA A 14 -10.49 -3.57 11.44
N ALA A 15 -10.52 -4.24 12.60
CA ALA A 15 -10.70 -3.58 13.88
C ALA A 15 -9.52 -2.65 14.21
N GLY A 16 -9.80 -1.43 14.68
CA GLY A 16 -8.87 -0.54 15.36
C GLY A 16 -8.83 -0.81 16.86
N GLY A 17 -8.13 0.04 17.61
CA GLY A 17 -7.95 -0.12 19.06
C GLY A 17 -6.66 -0.86 19.41
N TYR A 18 -5.68 -0.81 18.53
CA TYR A 18 -4.34 -1.39 18.65
C TYR A 18 -3.29 -0.28 18.82
N SER A 19 -2.15 -0.36 18.16
CA SER A 19 -1.10 0.69 18.24
C SER A 19 -1.56 2.08 17.76
N ASP A 20 -2.70 2.13 17.10
CA ASP A 20 -3.39 3.34 16.69
C ASP A 20 -4.04 4.11 17.85
N THR A 21 -4.08 3.58 19.07
CA THR A 21 -4.73 4.22 20.23
C THR A 21 -3.76 4.55 21.36
N ASP A 22 -3.26 3.54 22.08
CA ASP A 22 -2.46 3.72 23.29
C ASP A 22 -1.50 2.53 23.54
N GLU A 23 -0.79 2.57 24.67
CA GLU A 23 0.17 1.51 25.04
C GLU A 23 -0.51 0.15 25.25
N ALA A 24 -1.72 0.11 25.78
CA ALA A 24 -2.48 -1.13 25.94
C ALA A 24 -2.84 -1.72 24.57
N GLY A 25 -3.23 -0.86 23.61
CA GLY A 25 -3.45 -1.24 22.23
C GLY A 25 -2.19 -1.78 21.55
N LEU A 26 -1.04 -1.16 21.76
CA LEU A 26 0.25 -1.67 21.26
C LEU A 26 0.58 -3.05 21.82
N ILE A 27 0.33 -3.30 23.11
CA ILE A 27 0.53 -4.62 23.72
C ILE A 27 -0.42 -5.65 23.11
N ALA A 28 -1.67 -5.28 22.86
CA ALA A 28 -2.65 -6.16 22.22
C ALA A 28 -2.24 -6.49 20.77
N GLU A 29 -1.72 -5.53 20.02
CA GLU A 29 -1.20 -5.73 18.66
C GLU A 29 -0.03 -6.73 18.65
N LYS A 30 0.96 -6.54 19.51
CA LYS A 30 2.09 -7.48 19.65
C LYS A 30 1.63 -8.90 19.94
N ARG A 31 0.61 -9.07 20.80
CA ARG A 31 0.01 -10.39 21.08
C ARG A 31 -0.70 -10.96 19.85
N LEU A 32 -1.41 -10.13 19.08
CA LEU A 32 -2.09 -10.55 17.85
C LEU A 32 -1.06 -11.04 16.81
N VAL A 33 0.01 -10.29 16.61
CA VAL A 33 1.11 -10.63 15.69
C VAL A 33 1.79 -11.94 16.12
N ALA A 34 2.13 -12.09 17.41
CA ALA A 34 2.73 -13.30 17.94
C ALA A 34 1.82 -14.52 17.73
N LEU A 35 0.51 -14.37 17.97
CA LEU A 35 -0.45 -15.44 17.76
C LEU A 35 -0.59 -15.81 16.27
N ALA A 36 -0.59 -14.83 15.36
CA ALA A 36 -0.63 -15.10 13.92
C ALA A 36 0.61 -15.89 13.48
N SER A 37 1.79 -15.50 13.97
CA SER A 37 3.04 -16.21 13.70
C SER A 37 3.04 -17.63 14.27
N GLU A 38 2.60 -17.83 15.53
CA GLU A 38 2.45 -19.16 16.16
C GLU A 38 1.57 -20.11 15.33
N LEU A 39 0.54 -19.57 14.70
CA LEU A 39 -0.46 -20.35 13.96
C LEU A 39 -0.19 -20.43 12.44
N ASP A 40 0.93 -19.91 11.97
CA ASP A 40 1.30 -19.82 10.54
C ASP A 40 0.19 -19.14 9.71
N LEU A 41 -0.30 -18.01 10.20
CA LEU A 41 -1.34 -17.20 9.56
C LEU A 41 -0.76 -15.91 8.98
N VAL A 42 -1.10 -15.63 7.74
CA VAL A 42 -0.90 -14.28 7.17
C VAL A 42 -1.89 -13.33 7.83
N LEU A 43 -1.39 -12.25 8.45
CA LEU A 43 -2.21 -11.23 9.09
C LEU A 43 -2.02 -9.89 8.40
N ALA A 44 -3.06 -9.40 7.76
CA ALA A 44 -3.14 -8.04 7.21
C ALA A 44 -3.94 -7.12 8.16
N GLY A 45 -3.51 -5.88 8.32
CA GLY A 45 -4.02 -4.98 9.34
C GLY A 45 -3.18 -5.02 10.64
N PRO A 46 -3.74 -4.72 11.81
CA PRO A 46 -5.11 -4.26 12.09
C PRO A 46 -5.40 -2.83 11.59
N ASN A 47 -6.58 -2.31 11.92
CA ASN A 47 -7.00 -0.95 11.60
C ASN A 47 -7.05 -0.67 10.07
N GLY A 48 -7.33 -1.68 9.26
CA GLY A 48 -7.47 -1.54 7.81
C GLY A 48 -8.92 -1.39 7.37
N GLN A 49 -9.18 -0.76 6.21
CA GLN A 49 -10.52 -0.64 5.67
C GLN A 49 -10.96 -1.83 4.82
N GLY A 50 -10.06 -2.69 4.42
CA GLY A 50 -10.41 -3.89 3.68
C GLY A 50 -9.48 -4.26 2.54
N ILE A 51 -9.88 -5.30 1.83
CA ILE A 51 -9.22 -5.80 0.63
C ILE A 51 -10.21 -5.93 -0.52
N VAL A 52 -9.76 -5.60 -1.72
CA VAL A 52 -10.52 -5.72 -2.95
C VAL A 52 -9.68 -6.46 -4.00
N SER A 53 -10.26 -7.46 -4.62
CA SER A 53 -9.65 -8.21 -5.72
C SER A 53 -10.71 -8.45 -6.80
N PRO A 54 -10.89 -7.50 -7.74
CA PRO A 54 -11.94 -7.61 -8.76
C PRO A 54 -11.79 -8.86 -9.62
N HIS A 55 -10.57 -9.29 -9.91
CA HIS A 55 -10.31 -10.52 -10.67
C HIS A 55 -10.81 -11.79 -9.96
N ALA A 56 -10.83 -11.79 -8.63
CA ALA A 56 -11.38 -12.87 -7.81
C ALA A 56 -12.84 -12.63 -7.39
N ASN A 57 -13.48 -11.55 -7.87
CA ASN A 57 -14.81 -11.11 -7.44
C ASN A 57 -14.91 -10.91 -5.92
N LEU A 58 -13.81 -10.50 -5.28
CA LEU A 58 -13.74 -10.23 -3.84
C LEU A 58 -13.80 -8.73 -3.58
N CYS A 59 -14.76 -8.31 -2.76
CA CYS A 59 -14.84 -6.97 -2.19
C CYS A 59 -15.15 -7.08 -0.70
N ALA A 60 -14.11 -7.18 0.12
CA ALA A 60 -14.19 -7.18 1.57
C ALA A 60 -13.69 -5.81 2.08
N GLN A 61 -14.46 -4.77 1.81
CA GLN A 61 -14.13 -3.37 2.06
C GLN A 61 -15.26 -2.69 2.83
N ILE A 62 -14.91 -1.88 3.86
CA ILE A 62 -15.89 -1.18 4.69
C ILE A 62 -16.51 0.01 3.95
N VAL A 63 -15.67 0.76 3.22
CA VAL A 63 -16.05 1.99 2.52
C VAL A 63 -15.42 1.96 1.15
N ALA A 64 -16.15 2.23 0.12
CA ALA A 64 -15.78 2.52 -1.25
C ALA A 64 -16.60 1.71 -2.25
N PRO A 65 -16.75 2.17 -3.49
CA PRO A 65 -17.41 1.38 -4.52
C PRO A 65 -16.55 0.17 -4.92
N TYR A 66 -17.21 -0.81 -5.52
CA TYR A 66 -16.52 -1.91 -6.17
C TYR A 66 -15.85 -1.39 -7.45
N ALA A 67 -14.53 -1.42 -7.49
CA ALA A 67 -13.77 -0.93 -8.63
C ALA A 67 -13.84 -1.92 -9.82
N PRO A 68 -13.80 -1.44 -11.07
CA PRO A 68 -13.72 -2.31 -12.25
C PRO A 68 -12.41 -3.10 -12.27
N LYS A 69 -12.43 -4.23 -12.97
CA LYS A 69 -11.22 -5.04 -13.21
C LYS A 69 -10.21 -4.26 -14.04
N GLY A 70 -8.95 -4.27 -13.64
CA GLY A 70 -7.87 -3.60 -14.33
C GLY A 70 -6.49 -4.06 -13.88
N ARG A 71 -5.50 -3.19 -14.04
CA ARG A 71 -4.08 -3.54 -13.93
C ARG A 71 -3.31 -2.81 -12.83
N ILE A 72 -3.98 -1.90 -12.09
CA ILE A 72 -3.36 -1.11 -11.01
C ILE A 72 -3.56 -1.84 -9.68
N ALA A 73 -2.48 -2.20 -9.00
CA ALA A 73 -2.55 -2.63 -7.61
C ALA A 73 -2.43 -1.41 -6.67
N VAL A 74 -3.17 -1.43 -5.57
CA VAL A 74 -3.17 -0.37 -4.56
C VAL A 74 -2.81 -0.94 -3.20
N VAL A 75 -1.85 -0.33 -2.51
CA VAL A 75 -1.57 -0.62 -1.10
C VAL A 75 -1.37 0.67 -0.33
N SER A 76 -2.00 0.78 0.84
CA SER A 76 -1.98 2.02 1.60
C SER A 76 -2.05 1.77 3.11
N GLN A 77 -1.29 2.53 3.89
CA GLN A 77 -1.45 2.62 5.33
C GLN A 77 -2.72 3.38 5.72
N SER A 78 -3.18 4.31 4.85
CA SER A 78 -4.41 5.06 5.06
C SER A 78 -5.59 4.45 4.28
N GLY A 79 -6.67 4.13 4.99
CA GLY A 79 -7.90 3.64 4.40
C GLY A 79 -8.59 4.65 3.49
N ASN A 80 -8.55 5.94 3.86
CA ASN A 80 -9.14 7.01 3.05
C ASN A 80 -8.48 7.14 1.68
N PHE A 81 -7.17 6.91 1.57
CA PHE A 81 -6.46 6.88 0.30
C PHE A 81 -6.90 5.71 -0.58
N VAL A 82 -7.09 4.53 0.02
CA VAL A 82 -7.65 3.39 -0.71
C VAL A 82 -9.03 3.73 -1.27
N SER A 83 -9.91 4.30 -0.45
CA SER A 83 -11.26 4.70 -0.88
C SER A 83 -11.21 5.73 -2.01
N SER A 84 -10.31 6.71 -1.95
CA SER A 84 -10.12 7.72 -3.00
C SER A 84 -9.69 7.07 -4.32
N PHE A 85 -8.72 6.16 -4.29
CA PHE A 85 -8.26 5.47 -5.50
C PHE A 85 -9.32 4.56 -6.11
N LEU A 86 -10.10 3.85 -5.29
CA LEU A 86 -11.22 3.04 -5.77
C LEU A 86 -12.33 3.89 -6.39
N ASN A 87 -12.60 5.08 -5.83
CA ASN A 87 -13.53 6.04 -6.42
C ASN A 87 -13.03 6.57 -7.77
N TYR A 88 -11.76 6.94 -7.89
CA TYR A 88 -11.13 7.34 -9.15
C TYR A 88 -11.24 6.23 -10.21
N ALA A 89 -10.92 5.01 -9.81
CA ALA A 89 -11.03 3.84 -10.69
C ALA A 89 -12.47 3.67 -11.22
N ASN A 90 -13.45 3.84 -10.34
CA ASN A 90 -14.86 3.71 -10.70
C ASN A 90 -15.34 4.84 -11.61
N GLN A 91 -14.90 6.09 -11.37
CA GLN A 91 -15.28 7.26 -12.17
C GLN A 91 -14.64 7.28 -13.55
N THR A 92 -13.39 6.84 -13.65
CA THR A 92 -12.62 6.87 -14.90
C THR A 92 -12.74 5.61 -15.74
N GLY A 93 -13.22 4.52 -15.14
CA GLY A 93 -13.25 3.18 -15.74
C GLY A 93 -11.87 2.51 -15.81
N ILE A 94 -10.81 3.15 -15.30
CA ILE A 94 -9.47 2.57 -15.20
C ILE A 94 -9.44 1.63 -14.01
N GLY A 95 -9.31 0.34 -14.27
CA GLY A 95 -9.58 -0.70 -13.29
C GLY A 95 -8.41 -1.00 -12.35
N ILE A 96 -8.77 -1.68 -11.27
CA ILE A 96 -7.87 -2.13 -10.21
C ILE A 96 -7.63 -3.64 -10.34
N SER A 97 -6.38 -4.09 -10.15
CA SER A 97 -6.08 -5.52 -10.03
C SER A 97 -6.29 -6.01 -8.59
N ARG A 98 -5.70 -5.31 -7.65
CA ARG A 98 -5.74 -5.60 -6.21
C ARG A 98 -5.80 -4.28 -5.44
N SER A 99 -6.43 -4.32 -4.26
CA SER A 99 -6.37 -3.19 -3.32
C SER A 99 -6.31 -3.68 -1.89
N VAL A 100 -5.40 -3.13 -1.11
CA VAL A 100 -5.22 -3.45 0.31
C VAL A 100 -5.08 -2.17 1.12
N SER A 101 -5.96 -2.02 2.10
CA SER A 101 -5.79 -1.05 3.17
C SER A 101 -5.05 -1.72 4.31
N ALA A 102 -3.74 -1.53 4.39
CA ALA A 102 -2.90 -2.25 5.34
C ALA A 102 -3.06 -1.79 6.79
N GLY A 103 -3.64 -0.60 7.03
CA GLY A 103 -3.79 -0.04 8.37
C GLY A 103 -2.45 0.10 9.08
N ASN A 104 -2.34 -0.42 10.30
CA ASN A 104 -1.09 -0.40 11.09
C ASN A 104 0.02 -1.26 10.46
N ALA A 105 -0.30 -2.15 9.52
CA ALA A 105 0.66 -3.04 8.85
C ALA A 105 1.55 -3.84 9.83
N ALA A 106 0.95 -4.33 10.93
CA ALA A 106 1.68 -4.83 12.09
C ALA A 106 2.45 -6.15 11.85
N ALA A 107 1.95 -7.02 10.96
CA ALA A 107 2.60 -8.29 10.63
C ALA A 107 2.98 -8.36 9.14
N THR A 108 2.04 -8.06 8.26
CA THR A 108 2.30 -7.96 6.83
C THR A 108 2.51 -6.50 6.48
N GLU A 109 3.73 -6.14 6.15
CA GLU A 109 4.14 -4.77 5.85
C GLU A 109 3.78 -4.36 4.41
N ILE A 110 3.80 -3.07 4.11
CA ILE A 110 3.57 -2.55 2.75
C ILE A 110 4.48 -3.21 1.72
N ILE A 111 5.74 -3.44 2.08
CA ILE A 111 6.73 -4.02 1.17
C ILE A 111 6.39 -5.46 0.80
N ASP A 112 5.77 -6.24 1.70
CA ASP A 112 5.36 -7.62 1.44
C ASP A 112 4.26 -7.67 0.37
N PHE A 113 3.30 -6.73 0.43
CA PHE A 113 2.28 -6.59 -0.61
C PHE A 113 2.88 -6.17 -1.96
N LEU A 114 3.84 -5.24 -1.96
CA LEU A 114 4.52 -4.80 -3.18
C LEU A 114 5.33 -5.92 -3.82
N GLU A 115 6.01 -6.77 -3.02
CA GLU A 115 6.68 -7.97 -3.52
C GLU A 115 5.69 -8.93 -4.19
N TRP A 116 4.59 -9.21 -3.53
CA TRP A 116 3.56 -10.08 -4.09
C TRP A 116 2.97 -9.49 -5.38
N PHE A 117 2.66 -8.18 -5.43
CA PHE A 117 2.17 -7.51 -6.63
C PHE A 117 3.16 -7.64 -7.81
N SER A 118 4.47 -7.62 -7.52
CA SER A 118 5.50 -7.76 -8.57
C SER A 118 5.52 -9.14 -9.23
N THR A 119 4.81 -10.10 -8.68
CA THR A 119 4.67 -11.46 -9.20
C THR A 119 3.25 -11.76 -9.70
N ASP A 120 2.29 -10.86 -9.46
CA ASP A 120 0.90 -11.03 -9.88
C ASP A 120 0.73 -10.69 -11.37
N PRO A 121 0.37 -11.66 -12.23
CA PRO A 121 0.22 -11.41 -13.67
C PRO A 121 -0.94 -10.45 -14.01
N ALA A 122 -1.82 -10.14 -13.06
CA ALA A 122 -2.88 -9.17 -13.23
C ALA A 122 -2.45 -7.73 -12.94
N THR A 123 -1.19 -7.48 -12.54
CA THR A 123 -0.71 -6.18 -12.08
C THR A 123 0.41 -5.65 -12.96
N ASP A 124 0.27 -4.44 -13.51
CA ASP A 124 1.27 -3.75 -14.33
C ASP A 124 1.94 -2.58 -13.61
N VAL A 125 1.31 -2.06 -12.56
CA VAL A 125 1.82 -0.95 -11.75
C VAL A 125 1.25 -1.06 -10.33
N ALA A 126 2.05 -0.67 -9.34
CA ALA A 126 1.56 -0.53 -7.97
C ALA A 126 1.52 0.92 -7.54
N LEU A 127 0.40 1.32 -6.97
CA LEU A 127 0.14 2.61 -6.36
C LEU A 127 0.21 2.47 -4.85
N CYS A 128 1.12 3.20 -4.22
CA CYS A 128 1.45 3.06 -2.82
C CYS A 128 1.29 4.38 -2.06
N TYR A 129 0.67 4.33 -0.89
CA TYR A 129 0.67 5.44 0.07
C TYR A 129 1.36 5.02 1.37
N LEU A 130 2.35 5.82 1.79
CA LEU A 130 3.13 5.60 3.00
C LEU A 130 3.05 6.81 3.94
N GLU A 131 2.77 6.56 5.22
CA GLU A 131 2.85 7.55 6.29
C GLU A 131 4.22 7.50 6.99
N GLY A 132 4.72 6.31 7.26
CA GLY A 132 6.02 6.07 7.89
C GLY A 132 6.63 4.73 7.48
N LEU A 133 7.91 4.58 7.78
CA LEU A 133 8.67 3.34 7.60
C LEU A 133 9.48 3.09 8.88
N GLU A 134 9.22 1.98 9.55
CA GLU A 134 10.02 1.56 10.72
C GLU A 134 11.36 0.96 10.30
N LYS A 135 11.34 0.09 9.27
CA LYS A 135 12.50 -0.62 8.76
C LYS A 135 12.95 -0.03 7.40
N GLY A 136 13.32 1.24 7.39
CA GLY A 136 13.63 1.97 6.15
C GLY A 136 14.74 1.32 5.31
N ARG A 137 15.77 0.72 5.94
CA ARG A 137 16.85 0.04 5.22
C ARG A 137 16.36 -1.24 4.54
N ASP A 138 15.60 -2.07 5.22
CA ASP A 138 15.01 -3.28 4.64
C ASP A 138 14.08 -2.93 3.48
N PHE A 139 13.18 -1.97 3.69
CA PHE A 139 12.32 -1.45 2.63
C PHE A 139 13.12 -1.03 1.39
N PHE A 140 14.23 -0.27 1.58
CA PHE A 140 15.05 0.20 0.48
C PHE A 140 15.67 -0.95 -0.34
N GLU A 141 16.25 -1.93 0.32
CA GLU A 141 16.91 -3.04 -0.38
C GLU A 141 15.88 -3.91 -1.15
N ARG A 142 14.72 -4.14 -0.56
CA ARG A 142 13.66 -4.93 -1.19
C ARG A 142 13.01 -4.16 -2.36
N ILE A 143 12.64 -2.89 -2.17
CA ILE A 143 11.96 -2.11 -3.20
C ILE A 143 12.80 -1.93 -4.46
N LYS A 144 14.13 -1.82 -4.35
CA LYS A 144 15.06 -1.79 -5.49
C LYS A 144 14.97 -3.00 -6.41
N THR A 145 14.58 -4.15 -5.88
CA THR A 145 14.40 -5.36 -6.68
C THR A 145 13.03 -5.38 -7.34
N ILE A 146 12.02 -4.85 -6.65
CA ILE A 146 10.64 -4.76 -7.14
C ILE A 146 10.54 -3.79 -8.31
N THR A 147 11.12 -2.58 -8.19
CA THR A 147 11.03 -1.53 -9.22
C THR A 147 11.67 -1.91 -10.56
N LYS A 148 12.54 -2.91 -10.58
CA LYS A 148 13.07 -3.49 -11.83
C LYS A 148 12.04 -4.30 -12.62
N LYS A 149 10.95 -4.71 -11.99
CA LYS A 149 9.92 -5.60 -12.56
C LYS A 149 8.57 -4.92 -12.64
N LEU A 150 8.26 -4.06 -11.68
CA LEU A 150 6.97 -3.42 -11.51
C LEU A 150 7.16 -1.92 -11.23
N PRO A 151 6.63 -1.02 -12.05
CA PRO A 151 6.58 0.40 -11.72
C PRO A 151 5.86 0.64 -10.41
N ILE A 152 6.47 1.46 -9.54
CA ILE A 152 5.88 1.85 -8.26
C ILE A 152 5.63 3.36 -8.28
N VAL A 153 4.38 3.75 -8.11
CA VAL A 153 3.97 5.14 -7.91
C VAL A 153 3.69 5.34 -6.43
N LEU A 154 4.34 6.32 -5.81
CA LEU A 154 4.28 6.49 -4.36
C LEU A 154 3.91 7.90 -3.95
N VAL A 155 2.89 8.01 -3.11
CA VAL A 155 2.54 9.21 -2.35
C VAL A 155 3.06 9.05 -0.93
N LYS A 156 3.83 10.03 -0.44
CA LYS A 156 4.33 10.06 0.94
C LYS A 156 3.51 11.04 1.76
N GLY A 157 2.86 10.54 2.80
CA GLY A 157 2.22 11.37 3.82
C GLY A 157 3.21 12.14 4.69
N GLY A 158 2.73 13.17 5.36
CA GLY A 158 3.54 13.93 6.31
C GLY A 158 4.70 14.73 5.69
N THR A 159 4.58 15.15 4.44
CA THR A 159 5.63 15.94 3.76
C THR A 159 5.66 17.43 4.14
N THR A 160 4.57 17.94 4.69
CA THR A 160 4.46 19.33 5.20
C THR A 160 4.49 19.34 6.73
N MET A 161 4.84 20.48 7.35
CA MET A 161 4.82 20.63 8.81
C MET A 161 3.44 20.32 9.42
N GLY A 162 2.36 20.72 8.75
CA GLY A 162 0.99 20.36 9.15
C GLY A 162 0.70 18.88 9.02
N GLY A 163 1.11 18.28 7.89
CA GLY A 163 0.98 16.85 7.62
C GLY A 163 1.84 16.00 8.57
N GLN A 164 3.04 16.47 8.96
CA GLN A 164 3.88 15.80 9.96
C GLN A 164 3.22 15.74 11.33
N ARG A 165 2.61 16.86 11.77
CA ARG A 165 1.84 16.92 13.04
C ARG A 165 0.63 16.00 12.99
N ALA A 166 -0.09 15.98 11.88
CA ALA A 166 -1.24 15.08 11.70
C ALA A 166 -0.80 13.60 11.71
N ALA A 167 0.26 13.24 10.99
CA ALA A 167 0.80 11.88 10.96
C ALA A 167 1.31 11.43 12.34
N ALA A 168 2.03 12.29 13.07
CA ALA A 168 2.51 11.99 14.42
C ALA A 168 1.36 11.76 15.41
N SER A 169 0.24 12.49 15.25
CA SER A 169 -0.95 12.30 16.08
C SER A 169 -1.73 11.04 15.75
N HIS A 170 -1.62 10.53 14.51
CA HIS A 170 -2.42 9.42 14.00
C HIS A 170 -1.71 8.06 14.10
N THR A 171 -0.40 8.01 13.90
CA THR A 171 0.35 6.74 13.81
C THR A 171 1.47 6.62 14.85
N GLY A 172 1.74 7.66 15.64
CA GLY A 172 2.87 7.67 16.60
C GLY A 172 4.26 7.54 15.95
N SER A 173 4.34 7.41 14.63
CA SER A 173 5.61 7.25 13.93
C SER A 173 6.27 8.59 13.68
N LEU A 174 7.58 8.68 13.95
CA LEU A 174 8.41 9.84 13.60
C LEU A 174 8.39 10.02 12.08
N ALA A 175 7.96 11.19 11.62
CA ALA A 175 8.05 11.56 10.21
C ALA A 175 9.52 11.50 9.78
N SER A 176 9.84 10.59 8.86
CA SER A 176 11.19 10.51 8.28
C SER A 176 11.52 11.81 7.54
N ASP A 177 12.78 12.24 7.61
CA ASP A 177 13.26 13.41 6.86
C ASP A 177 12.89 13.26 5.38
N SER A 178 12.12 14.24 4.88
CA SER A 178 11.61 14.21 3.50
C SER A 178 12.74 14.17 2.47
N LYS A 179 13.90 14.79 2.74
CA LYS A 179 15.05 14.79 1.83
C LYS A 179 15.73 13.43 1.77
N ILE A 180 15.85 12.74 2.90
CA ILE A 180 16.40 11.37 2.97
C ILE A 180 15.47 10.43 2.21
N PHE A 181 14.17 10.55 2.45
CA PHE A 181 13.17 9.73 1.74
C PHE A 181 13.18 9.98 0.23
N GLU A 182 13.28 11.23 -0.23
CA GLU A 182 13.40 11.59 -1.64
C GLU A 182 14.66 10.98 -2.29
N GLY A 183 15.79 11.06 -1.61
CA GLY A 183 17.05 10.44 -2.06
C GLY A 183 16.91 8.93 -2.22
N MET A 184 16.31 8.27 -1.22
CA MET A 184 16.02 6.84 -1.21
C MET A 184 15.08 6.46 -2.36
N ALA A 185 13.97 7.15 -2.53
CA ALA A 185 12.98 6.87 -3.57
C ALA A 185 13.58 6.98 -4.98
N ARG A 186 14.41 8.02 -5.21
CA ARG A 186 15.12 8.20 -6.48
C ARG A 186 16.10 7.06 -6.77
N GLN A 187 16.91 6.68 -5.77
CA GLN A 187 17.86 5.56 -5.91
C GLN A 187 17.17 4.21 -6.10
N ALA A 188 16.00 4.05 -5.50
CA ALA A 188 15.19 2.84 -5.62
C ALA A 188 14.37 2.76 -6.92
N GLY A 189 14.34 3.81 -7.76
CA GLY A 189 13.54 3.83 -8.98
C GLY A 189 12.03 4.00 -8.72
N ILE A 190 11.64 4.57 -7.60
CA ILE A 190 10.24 4.87 -7.27
C ILE A 190 9.81 6.15 -7.95
N THR A 191 8.67 6.14 -8.62
CA THR A 191 8.02 7.33 -9.16
C THR A 191 7.24 8.03 -8.04
N ARG A 192 7.72 9.22 -7.64
CA ARG A 192 7.04 10.02 -6.61
C ARG A 192 5.94 10.86 -7.22
N ALA A 193 4.77 10.80 -6.60
CA ALA A 193 3.64 11.68 -6.93
C ALA A 193 3.42 12.73 -5.83
N PRO A 194 3.14 14.00 -6.19
CA PRO A 194 2.96 15.07 -5.21
C PRO A 194 1.63 14.98 -4.44
N ASN A 195 0.61 14.41 -5.05
CA ASN A 195 -0.75 14.29 -4.52
C ASN A 195 -1.44 13.03 -5.06
N ILE A 196 -2.67 12.79 -4.63
CA ILE A 196 -3.46 11.59 -4.97
C ILE A 196 -3.84 11.60 -6.45
N GLU A 197 -4.30 12.73 -6.97
CA GLU A 197 -4.77 12.89 -8.33
C GLU A 197 -3.64 12.54 -9.31
N SER A 198 -2.49 13.22 -9.16
CA SER A 198 -1.31 12.93 -9.98
C SER A 198 -0.84 11.48 -9.83
N ALA A 199 -0.94 10.89 -8.63
CA ALA A 199 -0.55 9.50 -8.42
C ALA A 199 -1.41 8.53 -9.22
N PHE A 200 -2.73 8.77 -9.26
CA PHE A 200 -3.63 7.94 -10.03
C PHE A 200 -3.40 8.11 -11.55
N GLU A 201 -3.22 9.34 -12.03
CA GLU A 201 -2.94 9.63 -13.45
C GLU A 201 -1.63 8.98 -13.91
N ILE A 202 -0.58 9.07 -13.10
CA ILE A 202 0.71 8.41 -13.36
C ILE A 202 0.53 6.88 -13.40
N ALA A 203 -0.16 6.32 -12.41
CA ALA A 203 -0.42 4.88 -12.38
C ALA A 203 -1.28 4.43 -13.57
N ALA A 204 -2.30 5.22 -13.94
CA ALA A 204 -3.13 4.97 -15.12
C ALA A 204 -2.29 4.99 -16.41
N THR A 205 -1.34 5.92 -16.52
CA THR A 205 -0.41 5.96 -17.64
C THR A 205 0.43 4.69 -17.74
N PHE A 206 1.02 4.25 -16.64
CA PHE A 206 1.77 2.98 -16.60
C PHE A 206 0.91 1.75 -16.93
N ALA A 207 -0.35 1.76 -16.54
CA ALA A 207 -1.27 0.64 -16.78
C ALA A 207 -1.83 0.58 -18.20
N THR A 208 -1.79 1.69 -18.94
CA THR A 208 -2.44 1.82 -20.28
C THR A 208 -1.47 2.05 -21.42
N GLN A 209 -0.24 2.46 -21.12
CA GLN A 209 0.80 2.72 -22.12
C GLN A 209 1.91 1.69 -22.03
N PRO A 210 2.55 1.32 -23.15
CA PRO A 210 3.71 0.45 -23.14
C PRO A 210 4.88 1.13 -22.42
N LEU A 211 5.60 0.36 -21.60
CA LEU A 211 6.82 0.84 -20.96
C LEU A 211 7.91 1.09 -22.03
N PRO A 212 8.68 2.18 -21.91
CA PRO A 212 9.77 2.47 -22.86
C PRO A 212 10.87 1.41 -22.72
N SER A 213 11.41 0.96 -23.86
CA SER A 213 12.51 -0.01 -23.89
C SER A 213 13.88 0.62 -23.61
N GLY A 214 13.95 1.94 -23.42
CA GLY A 214 15.20 2.65 -23.17
C GLY A 214 15.02 4.17 -23.04
N PRO A 215 16.11 4.91 -22.81
CA PRO A 215 16.03 6.35 -22.46
C PRO A 215 15.91 7.29 -23.67
N ARG A 216 15.87 6.78 -24.89
CA ARG A 216 15.77 7.61 -26.08
C ARG A 216 14.33 8.08 -26.32
N VAL A 217 14.14 9.39 -26.39
CA VAL A 217 12.85 10.04 -26.60
C VAL A 217 12.93 10.89 -27.87
N LEU A 218 11.93 10.80 -28.73
CA LEU A 218 11.71 11.70 -29.86
C LEU A 218 10.45 12.52 -29.58
N VAL A 219 10.59 13.85 -29.67
CA VAL A 219 9.47 14.80 -29.60
C VAL A 219 9.23 15.33 -30.99
N LEU A 220 8.00 15.18 -31.49
CA LEU A 220 7.54 15.78 -32.76
C LEU A 220 6.58 16.92 -32.40
N THR A 221 6.84 18.12 -32.93
CA THR A 221 6.01 19.32 -32.72
C THR A 221 5.54 19.86 -34.08
#